data_3e3fbf2c59b63b91ae87941a4f1dc9c8
#
_entry.id   3e3fbf2c59b63b91ae87941a4f1dc9c8
#
_cell.length_a   1.000
_cell.length_b   1.000
_cell.length_c   1.000
_cell.angle_alpha   90.00
_cell.angle_beta   90.00
_cell.angle_gamma   90.00
#
_symmetry.space_group_name_H-M   'P 1'
#
loop_
_entity.id
_entity.type
_entity.pdbx_description
1 polymer ?
#
loop_
_entity_poly.entity_id
_entity_poly.type
_entity_poly.pdbx_seq_one_letter_code
_entity_poly.pdbx_strand_id
1 'polypeptide(L)'
;MDVKGFLIDLDGVLYVGDQPVKGARESIELISDQKYQFRFVSNTTRKCRKTVAEQLSKRGFDIPVEHIFTPPLAAVTWMKKTGKHHCYLMITGDAYQDFEQECTGDDSRKVDVVVVGDAGDKITYDSMNTAFRHLMTGADLIALEKDRYWMAPEGLSLSAGPFVQALEFATGRTAMIVGKPSKTFFELALRDMGLQAEQVAMIGDDILTDIGGARSIGMQGILVRTGKYRKEALDNAVIKPGFIIDSIAQLQDIL
;
A
#
# COMPACT_ATOMS: atom_id res chain seq x y z
N MET A 1 -22.04 -13.34 -0.93
CA MET A 1 -21.00 -12.95 0.08
C MET A 1 -21.59 -11.89 0.97
N ASP A 2 -21.39 -11.97 2.30
CA ASP A 2 -21.95 -10.96 3.24
C ASP A 2 -20.85 -9.95 3.61
N VAL A 3 -20.53 -9.03 2.68
CA VAL A 3 -19.59 -7.93 2.89
C VAL A 3 -20.25 -6.60 2.59
N LYS A 4 -19.71 -5.53 3.16
CA LYS A 4 -20.17 -4.15 2.95
C LYS A 4 -19.22 -3.31 2.09
N GLY A 5 -18.03 -3.87 1.82
CA GLY A 5 -17.05 -3.13 1.03
C GLY A 5 -15.89 -3.97 0.53
N PHE A 6 -15.05 -3.32 -0.29
CA PHE A 6 -13.93 -3.95 -0.97
C PHE A 6 -12.66 -3.11 -0.85
N LEU A 7 -11.53 -3.76 -0.59
CA LEU A 7 -10.22 -3.27 -0.95
C LEU A 7 -9.82 -3.95 -2.27
N ILE A 8 -9.42 -3.16 -3.27
CA ILE A 8 -9.17 -3.64 -4.64
C ILE A 8 -7.74 -3.25 -5.01
N ASP A 9 -6.88 -4.24 -5.26
CA ASP A 9 -5.56 -3.93 -5.81
C ASP A 9 -5.66 -3.37 -7.23
N LEU A 10 -4.64 -2.65 -7.65
CA LEU A 10 -4.61 -1.97 -8.94
C LEU A 10 -3.94 -2.83 -10.01
N ASP A 11 -2.64 -3.07 -9.88
CA ASP A 11 -1.85 -3.81 -10.87
C ASP A 11 -2.13 -5.31 -10.75
N GLY A 12 -2.45 -5.94 -11.85
CA GLY A 12 -2.89 -7.34 -11.86
C GLY A 12 -4.39 -7.53 -11.68
N VAL A 13 -5.14 -6.54 -11.16
CA VAL A 13 -6.59 -6.61 -10.94
C VAL A 13 -7.36 -5.73 -11.92
N LEU A 14 -7.03 -4.43 -11.99
CA LEU A 14 -7.69 -3.51 -12.92
C LEU A 14 -6.98 -3.46 -14.28
N TYR A 15 -5.67 -3.62 -14.28
CA TYR A 15 -4.84 -3.62 -15.48
C TYR A 15 -3.63 -4.54 -15.29
N VAL A 16 -3.01 -4.97 -16.39
CA VAL A 16 -1.73 -5.67 -16.43
C VAL A 16 -0.82 -4.90 -17.38
N GLY A 17 0.28 -4.35 -16.85
CA GLY A 17 1.09 -3.39 -17.57
C GLY A 17 0.28 -2.15 -17.94
N ASP A 18 0.12 -1.86 -19.25
CA ASP A 18 -0.69 -0.74 -19.72
C ASP A 18 -2.10 -1.15 -20.19
N GLN A 19 -2.43 -2.44 -20.15
CA GLN A 19 -3.69 -2.96 -20.68
C GLN A 19 -4.73 -3.14 -19.56
N PRO A 20 -5.91 -2.50 -19.67
CA PRO A 20 -7.03 -2.76 -18.78
C PRO A 20 -7.47 -4.24 -18.83
N VAL A 21 -7.78 -4.80 -17.67
CA VAL A 21 -8.41 -6.12 -17.58
C VAL A 21 -9.84 -6.01 -18.12
N LYS A 22 -10.20 -6.90 -19.05
CA LYS A 22 -11.55 -6.91 -19.63
C LYS A 22 -12.60 -7.13 -18.54
N GLY A 23 -13.64 -6.29 -18.51
CA GLY A 23 -14.72 -6.36 -17.54
C GLY A 23 -14.41 -5.67 -16.19
N ALA A 24 -13.20 -5.10 -16.02
CA ALA A 24 -12.83 -4.43 -14.75
C ALA A 24 -13.66 -3.17 -14.50
N ARG A 25 -13.98 -2.39 -15.54
CA ARG A 25 -14.81 -1.19 -15.42
C ARG A 25 -16.23 -1.55 -14.99
N GLU A 26 -16.82 -2.49 -15.67
CA GLU A 26 -18.16 -3.00 -15.38
C GLU A 26 -18.26 -3.53 -13.95
N SER A 27 -17.19 -4.15 -13.45
CA SER A 27 -17.14 -4.61 -12.05
C SER A 27 -17.05 -3.46 -11.05
N ILE A 28 -16.33 -2.37 -11.36
CA ILE A 28 -16.30 -1.17 -10.51
C ILE A 28 -17.68 -0.49 -10.52
N GLU A 29 -18.31 -0.35 -11.68
CA GLU A 29 -19.66 0.19 -11.80
C GLU A 29 -20.64 -0.64 -10.98
N LEU A 30 -20.61 -1.97 -11.08
CA LEU A 30 -21.44 -2.88 -10.29
C LEU A 30 -21.28 -2.65 -8.77
N ILE A 31 -20.03 -2.55 -8.27
CA ILE A 31 -19.74 -2.28 -6.86
C ILE A 31 -20.35 -0.94 -6.43
N SER A 32 -20.19 0.08 -7.27
CA SER A 32 -20.70 1.44 -7.02
C SER A 32 -22.23 1.47 -7.01
N ASP A 33 -22.89 0.85 -8.01
CA ASP A 33 -24.35 0.80 -8.16
C ASP A 33 -25.02 0.06 -7.00
N GLN A 34 -24.38 -0.99 -6.50
CA GLN A 34 -24.81 -1.74 -5.33
C GLN A 34 -24.47 -1.06 -4.00
N LYS A 35 -23.84 0.14 -4.06
CA LYS A 35 -23.48 0.97 -2.90
C LYS A 35 -22.53 0.33 -1.91
N TYR A 36 -21.68 -0.60 -2.38
CA TYR A 36 -20.57 -1.05 -1.58
C TYR A 36 -19.56 0.08 -1.37
N GLN A 37 -18.99 0.14 -0.18
CA GLN A 37 -17.83 1.01 0.03
C GLN A 37 -16.58 0.35 -0.59
N PHE A 38 -15.69 1.14 -1.17
CA PHE A 38 -14.46 0.58 -1.72
C PHE A 38 -13.28 1.54 -1.65
N ARG A 39 -12.08 0.97 -1.59
CA ARG A 39 -10.82 1.66 -1.82
C ARG A 39 -9.97 0.86 -2.78
N PHE A 40 -9.30 1.57 -3.67
CA PHE A 40 -8.24 1.03 -4.49
C PHE A 40 -6.93 1.10 -3.73
N VAL A 41 -6.26 -0.03 -3.55
CA VAL A 41 -5.04 -0.12 -2.75
C VAL A 41 -3.83 -0.43 -3.63
N SER A 42 -2.69 0.18 -3.34
CA SER A 42 -1.45 -0.07 -4.07
C SER A 42 -0.27 0.05 -3.12
N ASN A 43 0.80 -0.72 -3.36
CA ASN A 43 2.06 -0.61 -2.61
C ASN A 43 3.02 0.44 -3.20
N THR A 44 2.54 1.35 -4.08
CA THR A 44 3.42 2.40 -4.60
C THR A 44 3.92 3.32 -3.49
N THR A 45 5.23 3.55 -3.47
CA THR A 45 5.91 4.43 -2.50
C THR A 45 6.56 5.65 -3.17
N ARG A 46 6.51 5.73 -4.51
CA ARG A 46 7.14 6.78 -5.33
C ARG A 46 6.14 7.77 -5.92
N LYS A 47 4.84 7.44 -5.93
CA LYS A 47 3.79 8.24 -6.57
C LYS A 47 2.78 8.70 -5.53
N CYS A 48 2.40 9.98 -5.61
CA CYS A 48 1.27 10.48 -4.84
C CYS A 48 -0.06 9.95 -5.41
N ARG A 49 -1.11 10.00 -4.63
CA ARG A 49 -2.45 9.52 -5.03
C ARG A 49 -2.98 10.23 -6.28
N LYS A 50 -2.69 11.52 -6.43
CA LYS A 50 -3.08 12.29 -7.62
C LYS A 50 -2.46 11.69 -8.88
N THR A 51 -1.16 11.42 -8.89
CA THR A 51 -0.47 10.79 -10.02
C THR A 51 -1.00 9.38 -10.29
N VAL A 52 -1.35 8.62 -9.23
CA VAL A 52 -2.00 7.31 -9.41
C VAL A 52 -3.36 7.46 -10.10
N ALA A 53 -4.21 8.40 -9.67
CA ALA A 53 -5.50 8.69 -10.29
C ALA A 53 -5.35 9.09 -11.77
N GLU A 54 -4.39 9.97 -12.09
CA GLU A 54 -4.11 10.38 -13.47
C GLU A 54 -3.67 9.20 -14.36
N GLN A 55 -2.86 8.29 -13.81
CA GLN A 55 -2.45 7.08 -14.53
C GLN A 55 -3.60 6.09 -14.75
N LEU A 56 -4.51 5.98 -13.78
CA LEU A 56 -5.74 5.19 -13.92
C LEU A 56 -6.67 5.79 -14.96
N SER A 57 -6.84 7.12 -14.97
CA SER A 57 -7.65 7.82 -15.98
C SER A 57 -7.14 7.59 -17.40
N LYS A 58 -5.80 7.61 -17.61
CA LYS A 58 -5.19 7.27 -18.91
C LYS A 58 -5.48 5.83 -19.37
N ARG A 59 -5.73 4.91 -18.44
CA ARG A 59 -6.15 3.52 -18.70
C ARG A 59 -7.67 3.38 -18.76
N GLY A 60 -8.41 4.51 -18.63
CA GLY A 60 -9.85 4.60 -18.72
C GLY A 60 -10.59 4.23 -17.44
N PHE A 61 -9.94 4.36 -16.29
CA PHE A 61 -10.57 4.27 -14.97
C PHE A 61 -10.62 5.66 -14.36
N ASP A 62 -11.80 6.26 -14.31
CA ASP A 62 -12.02 7.57 -13.68
C ASP A 62 -12.29 7.39 -12.18
N ILE A 63 -11.21 7.31 -11.41
CA ILE A 63 -11.23 7.01 -9.98
C ILE A 63 -10.87 8.28 -9.21
N PRO A 64 -11.77 8.80 -8.36
CA PRO A 64 -11.47 9.91 -7.48
C PRO A 64 -10.30 9.61 -6.54
N VAL A 65 -9.46 10.62 -6.27
CA VAL A 65 -8.24 10.50 -5.45
C VAL A 65 -8.55 9.98 -4.05
N GLU A 66 -9.70 10.35 -3.48
CA GLU A 66 -10.17 9.91 -2.15
C GLU A 66 -10.46 8.42 -2.06
N HIS A 67 -10.64 7.73 -3.20
CA HIS A 67 -10.81 6.27 -3.24
C HIS A 67 -9.48 5.51 -3.32
N ILE A 68 -8.35 6.22 -3.40
CA ILE A 68 -7.02 5.60 -3.52
C ILE A 68 -6.34 5.59 -2.15
N PHE A 69 -5.93 4.41 -1.70
CA PHE A 69 -5.23 4.21 -0.44
C PHE A 69 -3.85 3.57 -0.68
N THR A 70 -2.79 4.28 -0.26
CA THR A 70 -1.38 3.91 -0.52
C THR A 70 -0.58 3.94 0.78
N PRO A 71 0.63 3.36 0.83
CA PRO A 71 1.50 3.45 2.01
C PRO A 71 1.80 4.89 2.47
N PRO A 72 2.03 5.89 1.58
CA PRO A 72 2.11 7.29 1.99
C PRO A 72 0.87 7.77 2.74
N LEU A 73 -0.35 7.50 2.22
CA LEU A 73 -1.58 7.85 2.93
C LEU A 73 -1.74 7.10 4.26
N ALA A 74 -1.35 5.83 4.31
CA ALA A 74 -1.37 5.06 5.55
C ALA A 74 -0.45 5.68 6.62
N ALA A 75 0.76 6.12 6.23
CA ALA A 75 1.66 6.83 7.13
C ALA A 75 1.04 8.14 7.63
N VAL A 76 0.48 8.95 6.74
CA VAL A 76 -0.22 10.20 7.07
C VAL A 76 -1.42 9.94 8.00
N THR A 77 -2.22 8.91 7.72
CA THR A 77 -3.37 8.54 8.57
C THR A 77 -2.92 8.15 9.98
N TRP A 78 -1.82 7.43 10.08
CA TRP A 78 -1.24 7.09 11.38
C TRP A 78 -0.69 8.32 12.10
N MET A 79 0.02 9.21 11.41
CA MET A 79 0.55 10.46 11.95
C MET A 79 -0.56 11.34 12.52
N LYS A 80 -1.64 11.56 11.77
CA LYS A 80 -2.85 12.28 12.24
C LYS A 80 -3.40 11.69 13.54
N LYS A 81 -3.56 10.36 13.58
CA LYS A 81 -4.08 9.66 14.75
C LYS A 81 -3.23 9.85 16.00
N THR A 82 -1.91 9.96 15.83
CA THR A 82 -0.95 10.04 16.94
C THR A 82 -0.54 11.47 17.28
N GLY A 83 -1.06 12.47 16.54
CA GLY A 83 -0.71 13.88 16.73
C GLY A 83 0.73 14.21 16.37
N LYS A 84 1.33 13.46 15.45
CA LYS A 84 2.73 13.61 15.00
C LYS A 84 2.76 14.31 13.66
N HIS A 85 3.43 15.47 13.58
CA HIS A 85 3.39 16.33 12.40
C HIS A 85 4.77 16.72 11.85
N HIS A 86 5.86 16.48 12.62
CA HIS A 86 7.20 16.79 12.16
C HIS A 86 7.87 15.52 11.65
N CYS A 87 8.07 15.44 10.33
CA CYS A 87 8.63 14.24 9.72
C CYS A 87 9.90 14.49 8.90
N TYR A 88 10.79 13.52 8.94
CA TYR A 88 11.91 13.42 8.02
C TYR A 88 11.60 12.36 6.97
N LEU A 89 11.48 12.79 5.70
CA LEU A 89 11.05 11.94 4.59
C LEU A 89 12.25 11.43 3.79
N MET A 90 12.46 10.11 3.81
CA MET A 90 13.40 9.42 2.92
C MET A 90 12.60 8.70 1.83
N ILE A 91 12.10 9.47 0.88
CA ILE A 91 11.25 9.03 -0.24
C ILE A 91 11.65 9.74 -1.54
N THR A 92 11.24 9.21 -2.68
CA THR A 92 11.47 9.80 -4.00
C THR A 92 10.18 9.94 -4.80
N GLY A 93 10.31 10.41 -6.06
CA GLY A 93 9.16 10.70 -6.90
C GLY A 93 8.36 11.88 -6.37
N ASP A 94 7.05 11.83 -6.53
CA ASP A 94 6.11 12.84 -6.07
C ASP A 94 5.27 12.41 -4.86
N ALA A 95 5.58 11.26 -4.26
CA ALA A 95 4.88 10.75 -3.07
C ALA A 95 4.89 11.73 -1.89
N TYR A 96 5.86 12.66 -1.83
CA TYR A 96 5.92 13.71 -0.80
C TYR A 96 4.67 14.59 -0.81
N GLN A 97 3.97 14.76 -1.93
CA GLN A 97 2.74 15.56 -2.02
C GLN A 97 1.62 15.04 -1.12
N ASP A 98 1.56 13.73 -0.87
CA ASP A 98 0.60 13.17 0.08
C ASP A 98 0.90 13.56 1.55
N PHE A 99 2.12 14.02 1.84
CA PHE A 99 2.55 14.46 3.16
C PHE A 99 2.49 15.98 3.37
N GLU A 100 2.38 16.80 2.31
CA GLU A 100 2.54 18.28 2.37
C GLU A 100 1.64 18.96 3.40
N GLN A 101 0.43 18.48 3.61
CA GLN A 101 -0.51 19.07 4.57
C GLN A 101 -0.25 18.65 6.02
N GLU A 102 0.43 17.53 6.22
CA GLU A 102 0.57 16.89 7.54
C GLU A 102 2.01 16.89 8.07
N CYS A 103 2.96 17.06 7.17
CA CYS A 103 4.38 17.04 7.48
C CYS A 103 4.94 18.46 7.46
N THR A 104 4.94 19.12 8.59
CA THR A 104 5.50 20.48 8.71
C THR A 104 7.02 20.40 8.78
N GLY A 105 7.68 20.88 7.72
CA GLY A 105 9.14 21.00 7.66
C GLY A 105 9.62 22.27 8.38
N ASP A 106 9.56 22.28 9.69
CA ASP A 106 10.22 23.32 10.50
C ASP A 106 11.52 22.72 11.03
N ASP A 107 12.64 23.09 10.40
CA ASP A 107 14.00 22.60 10.75
C ASP A 107 14.41 22.92 12.21
N SER A 108 13.69 23.84 12.88
CA SER A 108 13.93 24.20 14.28
C SER A 108 13.28 23.25 15.28
N ARG A 109 12.35 22.38 14.85
CA ARG A 109 11.62 21.48 15.73
C ARG A 109 12.16 20.06 15.71
N LYS A 110 11.92 19.37 16.82
CA LYS A 110 12.27 17.96 16.94
C LYS A 110 11.41 17.13 15.97
N VAL A 111 12.05 16.29 15.14
CA VAL A 111 11.37 15.36 14.26
C VAL A 111 10.65 14.29 15.09
N ASP A 112 9.35 14.08 14.83
CA ASP A 112 8.51 13.07 15.48
C ASP A 112 8.60 11.72 14.79
N VAL A 113 8.78 11.73 13.44
CA VAL A 113 8.69 10.53 12.61
C VAL A 113 9.73 10.57 11.49
N VAL A 114 10.47 9.50 11.33
CA VAL A 114 11.29 9.22 10.14
C VAL A 114 10.48 8.26 9.25
N VAL A 115 10.17 8.68 8.02
CA VAL A 115 9.45 7.88 7.03
C VAL A 115 10.42 7.42 5.96
N VAL A 116 10.54 6.10 5.77
CA VAL A 116 11.41 5.49 4.77
C VAL A 116 10.58 4.76 3.74
N GLY A 117 10.75 5.12 2.47
CA GLY A 117 10.24 4.40 1.31
C GLY A 117 11.36 4.15 0.31
N ASP A 118 11.00 3.83 -0.92
CA ASP A 118 11.97 3.81 -2.00
C ASP A 118 12.43 5.25 -2.27
N ALA A 119 13.66 5.56 -1.91
CA ALA A 119 14.26 6.88 -2.06
C ALA A 119 15.35 6.91 -3.14
N GLY A 120 15.66 5.78 -3.78
CA GLY A 120 16.64 5.68 -4.86
C GLY A 120 17.98 6.36 -4.48
N ASP A 121 18.49 7.19 -5.38
CA ASP A 121 19.78 7.90 -5.20
C ASP A 121 19.79 8.91 -4.04
N LYS A 122 18.63 9.22 -3.44
CA LYS A 122 18.56 10.07 -2.24
C LYS A 122 18.98 9.33 -0.97
N ILE A 123 19.16 8.01 -1.02
CA ILE A 123 19.72 7.24 0.08
C ILE A 123 21.23 7.38 0.02
N THR A 124 21.76 8.28 0.83
CA THR A 124 23.17 8.57 0.98
C THR A 124 23.60 8.31 2.43
N TYR A 125 24.92 8.30 2.70
CA TYR A 125 25.41 8.24 4.07
C TYR A 125 24.83 9.38 4.92
N ASP A 126 24.79 10.60 4.36
CA ASP A 126 24.30 11.78 5.10
C ASP A 126 22.82 11.69 5.42
N SER A 127 21.97 11.25 4.45
CA SER A 127 20.54 11.09 4.69
C SER A 127 20.26 9.97 5.71
N MET A 128 20.98 8.85 5.63
CA MET A 128 20.88 7.76 6.59
C MET A 128 21.34 8.20 7.99
N ASN A 129 22.44 8.95 8.08
CA ASN A 129 22.97 9.43 9.35
C ASN A 129 22.06 10.50 9.98
N THR A 130 21.41 11.33 9.17
CA THR A 130 20.38 12.27 9.63
C THR A 130 19.17 11.52 10.20
N ALA A 131 18.65 10.54 9.48
CA ALA A 131 17.57 9.66 9.96
C ALA A 131 17.94 8.98 11.28
N PHE A 132 19.15 8.39 11.36
CA PHE A 132 19.68 7.76 12.57
C PHE A 132 19.65 8.71 13.77
N ARG A 133 20.14 9.96 13.61
CA ARG A 133 20.15 10.96 14.68
C ARG A 133 18.73 11.30 15.17
N HIS A 134 17.76 11.47 14.25
CA HIS A 134 16.37 11.68 14.63
C HIS A 134 15.78 10.51 15.41
N LEU A 135 16.08 9.28 14.99
CA LEU A 135 15.63 8.07 15.69
C LEU A 135 16.26 7.98 17.09
N MET A 136 17.55 8.30 17.24
CA MET A 136 18.24 8.33 18.55
C MET A 136 17.67 9.39 19.50
N THR A 137 17.10 10.49 18.98
CA THR A 137 16.42 11.52 19.78
C THR A 137 14.95 11.24 20.05
N GLY A 138 14.43 10.08 19.61
CA GLY A 138 13.11 9.57 19.97
C GLY A 138 12.05 9.62 18.88
N ALA A 139 12.41 9.93 17.62
CA ALA A 139 11.49 9.81 16.50
C ALA A 139 11.04 8.35 16.30
N ASP A 140 9.81 8.14 15.82
CA ASP A 140 9.36 6.83 15.37
C ASP A 140 9.88 6.51 13.96
N LEU A 141 10.05 5.23 13.67
CA LEU A 141 10.45 4.75 12.34
C LEU A 141 9.25 4.13 11.63
N ILE A 142 8.84 4.74 10.52
CA ILE A 142 7.81 4.21 9.61
C ILE A 142 8.48 3.76 8.31
N ALA A 143 8.20 2.53 7.89
CA ALA A 143 8.57 2.00 6.59
C ALA A 143 7.32 1.93 5.70
N LEU A 144 7.33 2.62 4.57
CA LEU A 144 6.24 2.53 3.58
C LEU A 144 6.15 1.14 2.98
N GLU A 145 7.28 0.45 2.85
CA GLU A 145 7.42 -0.95 2.47
C GLU A 145 8.73 -1.49 3.06
N LYS A 146 8.92 -2.82 3.04
CA LYS A 146 10.17 -3.45 3.53
C LYS A 146 10.62 -4.58 2.61
N ASP A 147 10.41 -4.41 1.30
CA ASP A 147 10.86 -5.36 0.29
C ASP A 147 12.39 -5.33 0.18
N ARG A 148 12.98 -6.48 -0.15
CA ARG A 148 14.44 -6.63 -0.22
C ARG A 148 15.03 -5.99 -1.48
N TYR A 149 14.33 -6.17 -2.61
CA TYR A 149 14.72 -5.70 -3.94
C TYR A 149 13.50 -5.71 -4.86
N TRP A 150 13.62 -5.03 -5.98
CA TRP A 150 12.65 -5.04 -7.07
C TRP A 150 13.36 -5.18 -8.43
N MET A 151 12.61 -5.51 -9.47
CA MET A 151 13.15 -5.60 -10.82
C MET A 151 13.07 -4.23 -11.50
N ALA A 152 14.23 -3.56 -11.63
CA ALA A 152 14.39 -2.35 -12.41
C ALA A 152 14.72 -2.71 -13.88
N PRO A 153 14.62 -1.76 -14.83
CA PRO A 153 15.01 -2.00 -16.22
C PRO A 153 16.45 -2.51 -16.37
N GLU A 154 17.36 -2.08 -15.51
CA GLU A 154 18.78 -2.43 -15.50
C GLU A 154 19.08 -3.74 -14.75
N GLY A 155 18.07 -4.35 -14.11
CA GLY A 155 18.20 -5.56 -13.30
C GLY A 155 17.69 -5.41 -11.88
N LEU A 156 18.10 -6.33 -10.99
CA LEU A 156 17.69 -6.27 -9.58
C LEU A 156 18.29 -5.04 -8.88
N SER A 157 17.39 -4.24 -8.27
CA SER A 157 17.75 -3.07 -7.50
C SER A 157 17.26 -3.21 -6.07
N LEU A 158 18.02 -2.66 -5.10
CA LEU A 158 17.61 -2.64 -3.70
C LEU A 158 16.31 -1.84 -3.55
N SER A 159 15.38 -2.38 -2.75
CA SER A 159 14.19 -1.64 -2.29
C SER A 159 14.47 -0.95 -0.94
N ALA A 160 13.47 -0.41 -0.28
CA ALA A 160 13.64 0.29 1.00
C ALA A 160 14.07 -0.65 2.15
N GLY A 161 13.71 -1.94 2.08
CA GLY A 161 13.93 -2.89 3.16
C GLY A 161 15.36 -2.95 3.72
N PRO A 162 16.41 -3.04 2.90
CA PRO A 162 17.81 -3.02 3.36
C PRO A 162 18.17 -1.76 4.17
N PHE A 163 17.67 -0.60 3.79
CA PHE A 163 17.95 0.67 4.45
C PHE A 163 17.14 0.82 5.74
N VAL A 164 15.89 0.36 5.75
CA VAL A 164 15.09 0.23 6.97
C VAL A 164 15.79 -0.69 7.95
N GLN A 165 16.28 -1.87 7.49
CA GLN A 165 16.98 -2.83 8.33
C GLN A 165 18.29 -2.25 8.91
N ALA A 166 19.02 -1.42 8.14
CA ALA A 166 20.22 -0.73 8.62
C ALA A 166 19.89 0.25 9.78
N LEU A 167 18.80 1.01 9.64
CA LEU A 167 18.34 1.92 10.70
C LEU A 167 17.85 1.15 11.93
N GLU A 168 17.10 0.05 11.74
CA GLU A 168 16.66 -0.82 12.83
C GLU A 168 17.87 -1.37 13.60
N PHE A 169 18.85 -1.92 12.87
CA PHE A 169 20.07 -2.46 13.47
C PHE A 169 20.84 -1.41 14.28
N ALA A 170 21.02 -0.22 13.69
CA ALA A 170 21.81 0.84 14.31
C ALA A 170 21.14 1.45 15.56
N THR A 171 19.81 1.45 15.61
CA THR A 171 19.03 2.10 16.68
C THR A 171 18.43 1.13 17.70
N GLY A 172 18.39 -0.17 17.40
CA GLY A 172 17.66 -1.17 18.17
C GLY A 172 16.14 -1.01 18.11
N ARG A 173 15.62 -0.17 17.21
CA ARG A 173 14.18 0.05 17.02
C ARG A 173 13.62 -0.88 15.94
N THR A 174 12.32 -1.09 15.97
CA THR A 174 11.60 -1.82 14.91
C THR A 174 10.74 -0.83 14.13
N ALA A 175 10.81 -0.85 12.82
CA ALA A 175 9.99 -0.02 11.94
C ALA A 175 8.54 -0.50 11.94
N MET A 176 7.61 0.44 12.00
CA MET A 176 6.22 0.19 11.69
C MET A 176 6.04 0.17 10.18
N ILE A 177 5.70 -0.99 9.63
CA ILE A 177 5.47 -1.15 8.18
C ILE A 177 4.02 -0.77 7.88
N VAL A 178 3.82 0.14 6.92
CA VAL A 178 2.50 0.64 6.52
C VAL A 178 2.16 0.34 5.05
N GLY A 179 2.81 -0.65 4.44
CA GLY A 179 2.47 -1.22 3.14
C GLY A 179 2.01 -2.67 3.25
N LYS A 180 1.33 -3.20 2.23
CA LYS A 180 0.94 -4.63 2.16
C LYS A 180 2.19 -5.53 2.22
N PRO A 181 2.19 -6.65 2.92
CA PRO A 181 1.07 -7.35 3.60
C PRO A 181 0.89 -6.95 5.08
N SER A 182 1.43 -5.83 5.55
CA SER A 182 1.37 -5.44 6.95
C SER A 182 -0.07 -5.33 7.45
N LYS A 183 -0.35 -5.90 8.65
CA LYS A 183 -1.65 -5.72 9.33
C LYS A 183 -2.00 -4.26 9.49
N THR A 184 -1.03 -3.42 9.84
CA THR A 184 -1.21 -1.98 10.04
C THR A 184 -1.77 -1.31 8.79
N PHE A 185 -1.31 -1.69 7.58
CA PHE A 185 -1.84 -1.15 6.32
C PHE A 185 -3.35 -1.42 6.20
N PHE A 186 -3.75 -2.69 6.36
CA PHE A 186 -5.16 -3.06 6.22
C PHE A 186 -6.03 -2.46 7.33
N GLU A 187 -5.56 -2.42 8.57
CA GLU A 187 -6.28 -1.80 9.69
C GLU A 187 -6.50 -0.29 9.46
N LEU A 188 -5.51 0.42 8.89
CA LEU A 188 -5.64 1.84 8.54
C LEU A 188 -6.61 2.03 7.36
N ALA A 189 -6.58 1.16 6.34
CA ALA A 189 -7.51 1.19 5.23
C ALA A 189 -8.96 0.92 5.68
N LEU A 190 -9.17 -0.07 6.55
CA LEU A 190 -10.49 -0.35 7.14
C LEU A 190 -11.02 0.83 7.95
N ARG A 191 -10.15 1.48 8.71
CA ARG A 191 -10.51 2.69 9.47
C ARG A 191 -10.91 3.83 8.54
N ASP A 192 -10.21 4.04 7.44
CA ASP A 192 -10.54 5.04 6.43
C ASP A 192 -11.91 4.78 5.79
N MET A 193 -12.29 3.51 5.66
CA MET A 193 -13.62 3.10 5.22
C MET A 193 -14.70 3.12 6.32
N GLY A 194 -14.31 3.17 7.60
CA GLY A 194 -15.25 3.04 8.73
C GLY A 194 -15.88 1.64 8.86
N LEU A 195 -15.20 0.59 8.37
CA LEU A 195 -15.68 -0.79 8.37
C LEU A 195 -14.79 -1.71 9.23
N GLN A 196 -15.38 -2.85 9.66
CA GLN A 196 -14.67 -3.91 10.36
C GLN A 196 -14.12 -4.94 9.35
N ALA A 197 -13.09 -5.70 9.76
CA ALA A 197 -12.41 -6.64 8.86
C ALA A 197 -13.35 -7.66 8.22
N GLU A 198 -14.29 -8.22 8.99
CA GLU A 198 -15.24 -9.23 8.55
C GLU A 198 -16.25 -8.69 7.51
N GLN A 199 -16.38 -7.36 7.42
CA GLN A 199 -17.28 -6.67 6.50
C GLN A 199 -16.64 -6.32 5.15
N VAL A 200 -15.33 -6.61 4.99
CA VAL A 200 -14.57 -6.19 3.81
C VAL A 200 -13.88 -7.38 3.15
N ALA A 201 -13.92 -7.42 1.81
CA ALA A 201 -13.13 -8.36 1.05
C ALA A 201 -11.96 -7.64 0.35
N MET A 202 -10.79 -8.28 0.34
CA MET A 202 -9.64 -7.88 -0.48
C MET A 202 -9.67 -8.62 -1.80
N ILE A 203 -9.68 -7.89 -2.92
CA ILE A 203 -9.52 -8.41 -4.28
C ILE A 203 -8.07 -8.14 -4.71
N GLY A 204 -7.29 -9.19 -4.94
CA GLY A 204 -5.88 -9.05 -5.31
C GLY A 204 -5.37 -10.23 -6.13
N ASP A 205 -4.22 -10.03 -6.76
CA ASP A 205 -3.56 -11.02 -7.61
C ASP A 205 -2.40 -11.74 -6.90
N ASP A 206 -1.96 -11.20 -5.76
CA ASP A 206 -0.85 -11.76 -4.97
C ASP A 206 -1.36 -12.46 -3.71
N ILE A 207 -1.14 -13.79 -3.68
CA ILE A 207 -1.59 -14.65 -2.57
C ILE A 207 -0.93 -14.27 -1.23
N LEU A 208 0.26 -13.70 -1.23
CA LEU A 208 1.01 -13.35 -0.01
C LEU A 208 0.70 -11.92 0.44
N THR A 209 0.86 -10.95 -0.45
CA THR A 209 0.76 -9.54 -0.10
C THR A 209 -0.67 -9.07 0.05
N ASP A 210 -1.57 -9.48 -0.83
CA ASP A 210 -2.97 -9.07 -0.80
C ASP A 210 -3.79 -10.00 0.09
N ILE A 211 -3.87 -11.26 -0.33
CA ILE A 211 -4.77 -12.22 0.31
C ILE A 211 -4.27 -12.61 1.70
N GLY A 212 -2.98 -12.95 1.80
CA GLY A 212 -2.36 -13.32 3.08
C GLY A 212 -2.43 -12.20 4.11
N GLY A 213 -2.10 -10.97 3.67
CA GLY A 213 -2.17 -9.79 4.53
C GLY A 213 -3.59 -9.51 5.03
N ALA A 214 -4.57 -9.42 4.13
CA ALA A 214 -5.97 -9.18 4.47
C ALA A 214 -6.57 -10.28 5.36
N ARG A 215 -6.35 -11.54 5.00
CA ARG A 215 -6.83 -12.70 5.78
C ARG A 215 -6.23 -12.77 7.17
N SER A 216 -5.01 -12.26 7.35
CA SER A 216 -4.34 -12.26 8.67
C SER A 216 -5.03 -11.41 9.72
N ILE A 217 -5.92 -10.49 9.31
CA ILE A 217 -6.73 -9.63 10.20
C ILE A 217 -8.23 -9.95 10.14
N GLY A 218 -8.64 -11.03 9.49
CA GLY A 218 -10.03 -11.49 9.45
C GLY A 218 -10.84 -11.05 8.23
N MET A 219 -10.26 -10.33 7.28
CA MET A 219 -10.95 -9.97 6.03
C MET A 219 -11.21 -11.19 5.16
N GLN A 220 -12.19 -11.09 4.24
CA GLN A 220 -12.32 -12.05 3.15
C GLN A 220 -11.22 -11.80 2.09
N GLY A 221 -10.81 -12.86 1.38
CA GLY A 221 -9.83 -12.77 0.30
C GLY A 221 -10.40 -13.34 -0.99
N ILE A 222 -10.35 -12.55 -2.07
CA ILE A 222 -10.73 -12.92 -3.42
C ILE A 222 -9.47 -12.85 -4.28
N LEU A 223 -8.93 -14.01 -4.66
CA LEU A 223 -7.74 -14.10 -5.50
C LEU A 223 -8.16 -14.09 -6.97
N VAL A 224 -7.63 -13.17 -7.75
CA VAL A 224 -7.79 -13.18 -9.21
C VAL A 224 -6.61 -13.93 -9.86
N ARG A 225 -6.86 -14.60 -11.02
CA ARG A 225 -5.82 -15.34 -11.74
C ARG A 225 -5.07 -14.49 -12.78
N THR A 226 -5.28 -13.19 -12.76
CA THR A 226 -4.53 -12.23 -13.58
C THR A 226 -3.21 -11.82 -12.88
N GLY A 227 -2.38 -11.03 -13.55
CA GLY A 227 -1.21 -10.40 -12.94
C GLY A 227 -0.16 -11.36 -12.38
N LYS A 228 0.16 -11.21 -11.11
CA LYS A 228 1.20 -11.98 -10.38
C LYS A 228 0.77 -13.38 -9.94
N TYR A 229 -0.49 -13.76 -10.17
CA TYR A 229 -0.98 -15.08 -9.79
C TYR A 229 -0.02 -16.20 -10.25
N ARG A 230 0.29 -17.11 -9.34
CA ARG A 230 1.06 -18.34 -9.61
C ARG A 230 0.41 -19.48 -8.84
N LYS A 231 0.11 -20.55 -9.57
CA LYS A 231 -0.55 -21.73 -8.98
C LYS A 231 0.31 -22.35 -7.87
N GLU A 232 1.63 -22.44 -8.07
CA GLU A 232 2.55 -22.99 -7.08
C GLU A 232 2.57 -22.15 -5.80
N ALA A 233 2.47 -20.82 -5.90
CA ALA A 233 2.38 -19.94 -4.74
C ALA A 233 1.07 -20.17 -3.97
N LEU A 234 -0.05 -20.34 -4.67
CA LEU A 234 -1.34 -20.69 -4.07
C LEU A 234 -1.30 -22.06 -3.39
N ASP A 235 -0.73 -23.08 -4.07
CA ASP A 235 -0.66 -24.44 -3.54
C ASP A 235 0.18 -24.51 -2.25
N ASN A 236 1.24 -23.70 -2.16
CA ASN A 236 2.14 -23.62 -1.00
C ASN A 236 1.69 -22.61 0.07
N ALA A 237 0.70 -21.75 -0.20
CA ALA A 237 0.25 -20.75 0.76
C ALA A 237 -0.39 -21.39 1.99
N VAL A 238 0.02 -20.97 3.17
CA VAL A 238 -0.60 -21.37 4.45
C VAL A 238 -2.01 -20.80 4.58
N ILE A 239 -2.16 -19.54 4.19
CA ILE A 239 -3.45 -18.83 4.21
C ILE A 239 -4.09 -18.95 2.82
N LYS A 240 -5.29 -19.52 2.78
CA LYS A 240 -6.02 -19.70 1.52
C LYS A 240 -7.03 -18.56 1.30
N PRO A 241 -7.30 -18.18 0.03
CA PRO A 241 -8.38 -17.24 -0.28
C PRO A 241 -9.75 -17.84 0.03
N GLY A 242 -10.74 -17.00 0.25
CA GLY A 242 -12.14 -17.43 0.35
C GLY A 242 -12.73 -17.76 -1.03
N PHE A 243 -12.30 -16.99 -2.04
CA PHE A 243 -12.74 -17.19 -3.42
C PHE A 243 -11.56 -17.07 -4.38
N ILE A 244 -11.64 -17.78 -5.50
CA ILE A 244 -10.70 -17.70 -6.61
C ILE A 244 -11.51 -17.49 -7.87
N ILE A 245 -11.23 -16.42 -8.62
CA ILE A 245 -11.89 -16.07 -9.87
C ILE A 245 -10.84 -15.82 -10.96
N ASP A 246 -11.21 -16.00 -12.24
CA ASP A 246 -10.24 -15.83 -13.32
C ASP A 246 -9.81 -14.36 -13.49
N SER A 247 -10.76 -13.44 -13.31
CA SER A 247 -10.51 -12.01 -13.27
C SER A 247 -11.58 -11.29 -12.46
N ILE A 248 -11.38 -10.00 -12.17
CA ILE A 248 -12.39 -9.18 -11.48
C ILE A 248 -13.74 -9.15 -12.20
N ALA A 249 -13.78 -9.43 -13.52
CA ALA A 249 -15.03 -9.50 -14.29
C ALA A 249 -16.02 -10.55 -13.77
N GLN A 250 -15.54 -11.59 -13.06
CA GLN A 250 -16.40 -12.61 -12.45
C GLN A 250 -16.87 -12.23 -11.04
N LEU A 251 -16.63 -11.02 -10.59
CA LEU A 251 -17.04 -10.59 -9.25
C LEU A 251 -18.56 -10.72 -9.05
N GLN A 252 -19.35 -10.42 -10.08
CA GLN A 252 -20.81 -10.57 -10.06
C GLN A 252 -21.30 -12.01 -9.72
N ASP A 253 -20.49 -13.02 -10.03
CA ASP A 253 -20.88 -14.43 -9.83
C ASP A 253 -20.78 -14.85 -8.36
N ILE A 254 -20.16 -14.03 -7.51
CA ILE A 254 -19.90 -14.32 -6.10
C ILE A 254 -20.49 -13.28 -5.13
N LEU A 255 -21.06 -12.17 -5.65
CA LEU A 255 -21.85 -11.20 -4.87
C LEU A 255 -23.23 -11.72 -4.60
#